data_589e351961759fdf26b9e921360e47f9
#
_entry.id   589e351961759fdf26b9e921360e47f9
#
_cell.length_a   1.000
_cell.length_b   1.000
_cell.length_c   1.000
_cell.angle_alpha   90.00
_cell.angle_beta   90.00
_cell.angle_gamma   90.00
#
_symmetry.space_group_name_H-M   'P 1'
#
loop_
_entity.id
_entity.type
_entity.pdbx_description
1 polymer ?
#
loop_
_entity_poly.entity_id
_entity_poly.type
_entity_poly.pdbx_seq_one_letter_code
_entity_poly.pdbx_strand_id
1 'polypeptide(L)'
;MELHAIVAGKDIKGKVEEQILPYGVDKLFVFDGEGLFPYTSAPHTDILVNLFKEEQPQIALMGATVIGRDLGPRVSSLTSGLTADCTELEIGDFDDRKAGKHYDGLLYQIRPAFGGNIVATIVNPEHRPQMATVRPGVMQKALYEGKAKGEVVYPEVAKYVPAEDYVVKVLDRHVEEAKHNLKGAPIVVAGGYGVGSKENFDLLFEL
;
A
#
# COMPACT_ATOMS: atom_id res chain seq x y z
N MET A 1 -8.87 9.11 -16.08
CA MET A 1 -8.70 8.65 -14.67
C MET A 1 -7.65 9.57 -14.08
N GLU A 2 -7.92 10.15 -12.90
CA GLU A 2 -6.96 10.96 -12.16
C GLU A 2 -6.24 10.08 -11.14
N LEU A 3 -4.93 10.30 -11.00
CA LEU A 3 -4.08 9.61 -10.05
C LEU A 3 -3.68 10.57 -8.93
N HIS A 4 -4.17 10.28 -7.71
CA HIS A 4 -3.80 11.03 -6.52
C HIS A 4 -2.80 10.22 -5.68
N ALA A 5 -1.83 10.89 -5.08
CA ALA A 5 -0.93 10.30 -4.10
C ALA A 5 -1.08 11.00 -2.75
N ILE A 6 -0.89 10.23 -1.67
CA ILE A 6 -1.00 10.72 -0.30
C ILE A 6 0.27 10.34 0.45
N VAL A 7 0.90 11.30 1.09
CA VAL A 7 2.07 11.09 1.96
C VAL A 7 1.81 11.79 3.29
N ALA A 8 2.07 11.09 4.39
CA ALA A 8 1.95 11.64 5.73
C ALA A 8 3.23 11.38 6.53
N GLY A 9 3.72 12.38 7.24
CA GLY A 9 4.93 12.29 8.04
C GLY A 9 5.30 13.60 8.73
N LYS A 10 6.54 13.68 9.17
CA LYS A 10 7.11 14.87 9.79
C LYS A 10 8.30 15.36 8.99
N ASP A 11 8.42 16.68 8.79
CA ASP A 11 9.51 17.34 8.06
C ASP A 11 9.71 16.80 6.63
N ILE A 12 8.60 16.47 5.94
CA ILE A 12 8.60 15.85 4.61
C ILE A 12 8.32 16.86 3.49
N LYS A 13 7.75 18.00 3.79
CA LYS A 13 7.43 19.06 2.84
C LYS A 13 8.69 19.54 2.10
N GLY A 14 8.61 19.60 0.76
CA GLY A 14 9.75 19.95 -0.09
C GLY A 14 10.73 18.80 -0.35
N LYS A 15 10.49 17.61 0.19
CA LYS A 15 11.39 16.45 0.05
C LYS A 15 10.76 15.27 -0.70
N VAL A 16 9.44 15.13 -0.62
CA VAL A 16 8.73 13.98 -1.21
C VAL A 16 8.21 14.27 -2.62
N GLU A 17 8.04 15.52 -2.97
CA GLU A 17 7.46 15.96 -4.24
C GLU A 17 8.29 15.50 -5.43
N GLU A 18 9.62 15.72 -5.37
CA GLU A 18 10.56 15.32 -6.42
C GLU A 18 10.64 13.80 -6.59
N GLN A 19 10.29 13.05 -5.54
CA GLN A 19 10.31 11.59 -5.56
C GLN A 19 9.02 10.99 -6.13
N ILE A 20 7.88 11.69 -6.04
CA ILE A 20 6.55 11.14 -6.36
C ILE A 20 6.01 11.69 -7.67
N LEU A 21 6.13 12.98 -7.92
CA LEU A 21 5.60 13.60 -9.15
C LEU A 21 6.10 12.96 -10.45
N PRO A 22 7.35 12.46 -10.55
CA PRO A 22 7.83 11.81 -11.76
C PRO A 22 7.05 10.55 -12.18
N TYR A 23 6.19 10.02 -11.32
CA TYR A 23 5.34 8.87 -11.63
C TYR A 23 3.99 9.24 -12.27
N GLY A 24 3.77 10.51 -12.64
CA GLY A 24 2.56 10.95 -13.34
C GLY A 24 1.37 11.16 -12.43
N VAL A 25 1.62 11.55 -11.18
CA VAL A 25 0.59 11.90 -10.19
C VAL A 25 -0.05 13.24 -10.59
N ASP A 26 -1.39 13.28 -10.67
CA ASP A 26 -2.15 14.50 -10.98
C ASP A 26 -2.30 15.39 -9.73
N LYS A 27 -2.43 14.78 -8.55
CA LYS A 27 -2.56 15.51 -7.28
C LYS A 27 -1.80 14.79 -6.16
N LEU A 28 -0.94 15.51 -5.46
CA LEU A 28 -0.16 15.01 -4.34
C LEU A 28 -0.57 15.70 -3.05
N PHE A 29 -1.14 14.96 -2.11
CA PHE A 29 -1.44 15.45 -0.77
C PHE A 29 -0.27 15.15 0.16
N VAL A 30 0.33 16.19 0.74
CA VAL A 30 1.43 16.09 1.69
C VAL A 30 0.96 16.54 3.06
N PHE A 31 0.70 15.60 3.94
CA PHE A 31 0.37 15.86 5.34
C PHE A 31 1.65 15.89 6.16
N ASP A 32 2.10 17.08 6.54
CA ASP A 32 3.32 17.30 7.32
C ASP A 32 2.96 17.77 8.72
N GLY A 33 3.27 16.97 9.73
CA GLY A 33 2.92 17.31 11.13
C GLY A 33 3.74 16.53 12.16
N GLU A 34 4.00 17.17 13.30
CA GLU A 34 4.78 16.63 14.42
C GLU A 34 4.30 15.25 14.90
N GLY A 35 2.97 15.06 15.00
CA GLY A 35 2.36 13.82 15.49
C GLY A 35 2.29 12.68 14.46
N LEU A 36 2.77 12.90 13.22
CA LEU A 36 2.70 11.90 12.15
C LEU A 36 3.97 11.05 12.02
N PHE A 37 4.98 11.29 12.84
CA PHE A 37 6.19 10.47 12.90
C PHE A 37 6.71 10.32 14.34
N PRO A 38 7.08 9.11 14.79
CA PRO A 38 6.93 7.81 14.09
C PRO A 38 5.47 7.44 13.83
N TYR A 39 5.25 6.49 12.89
CA TYR A 39 3.91 6.03 12.53
C TYR A 39 3.12 5.55 13.74
N THR A 40 1.88 6.03 13.85
CA THR A 40 0.85 5.51 14.74
C THR A 40 -0.46 5.37 13.96
N SER A 41 -1.26 4.33 14.25
CA SER A 41 -2.37 3.97 13.37
C SER A 41 -3.54 4.96 13.37
N ALA A 42 -3.90 5.56 14.53
CA ALA A 42 -5.08 6.42 14.62
C ALA A 42 -4.96 7.69 13.73
N PRO A 43 -3.96 8.57 13.89
CA PRO A 43 -3.86 9.78 13.08
C PRO A 43 -3.80 9.52 11.58
N HIS A 44 -3.09 8.45 11.16
CA HIS A 44 -3.00 8.10 9.74
C HIS A 44 -4.31 7.54 9.19
N THR A 45 -5.08 6.83 10.03
CA THR A 45 -6.43 6.37 9.68
C THR A 45 -7.36 7.57 9.43
N ASP A 46 -7.35 8.54 10.34
CA ASP A 46 -8.21 9.72 10.27
C ASP A 46 -7.93 10.55 9.02
N ILE A 47 -6.64 10.76 8.69
CA ILE A 47 -6.24 11.40 7.45
C ILE A 47 -6.88 10.72 6.25
N LEU A 48 -6.74 9.40 6.12
CA LEU A 48 -7.24 8.68 4.95
C LEU A 48 -8.77 8.63 4.92
N VAL A 49 -9.42 8.35 6.05
CA VAL A 49 -10.89 8.27 6.12
C VAL A 49 -11.53 9.63 5.79
N ASN A 50 -10.99 10.73 6.33
CA ASN A 50 -11.52 12.05 6.08
C ASN A 50 -11.21 12.52 4.66
N LEU A 51 -10.03 12.28 4.14
CA LEU A 51 -9.69 12.57 2.76
C LEU A 51 -10.54 11.77 1.77
N PHE A 52 -10.84 10.49 2.06
CA PHE A 52 -11.73 9.69 1.22
C PHE A 52 -13.17 10.19 1.20
N LYS A 53 -13.64 10.81 2.29
CA LYS A 53 -14.94 11.47 2.31
C LYS A 53 -14.97 12.72 1.43
N GLU A 54 -13.86 13.45 1.33
CA GLU A 54 -13.74 14.65 0.50
C GLU A 54 -13.53 14.32 -0.99
N GLU A 55 -12.53 13.48 -1.28
CA GLU A 55 -12.10 13.20 -2.65
C GLU A 55 -12.90 12.07 -3.34
N GLN A 56 -13.65 11.25 -2.58
CA GLN A 56 -14.51 10.17 -3.08
C GLN A 56 -13.79 9.23 -4.07
N PRO A 57 -12.62 8.68 -3.75
CA PRO A 57 -11.86 7.86 -4.70
C PRO A 57 -12.62 6.58 -5.07
N GLN A 58 -12.49 6.16 -6.33
CA GLN A 58 -13.05 4.87 -6.78
C GLN A 58 -12.18 3.70 -6.32
N ILE A 59 -10.87 3.90 -6.29
CA ILE A 59 -9.87 2.88 -5.95
C ILE A 59 -8.87 3.50 -4.96
N ALA A 60 -8.46 2.74 -3.97
CA ALA A 60 -7.40 3.12 -3.04
C ALA A 60 -6.38 1.98 -2.88
N LEU A 61 -5.13 2.25 -3.18
CA LEU A 61 -4.05 1.27 -3.14
C LEU A 61 -3.01 1.63 -2.08
N MET A 62 -2.49 0.63 -1.40
CA MET A 62 -1.40 0.75 -0.43
C MET A 62 -0.36 -0.35 -0.65
N GLY A 63 0.90 -0.07 -0.32
CA GLY A 63 1.90 -1.14 -0.26
C GLY A 63 1.60 -2.11 0.89
N ALA A 64 1.70 -3.42 0.67
CA ALA A 64 1.59 -4.44 1.72
C ALA A 64 2.86 -4.49 2.60
N THR A 65 3.34 -3.32 3.02
CA THR A 65 4.40 -3.13 4.01
C THR A 65 3.85 -3.36 5.42
N VAL A 66 4.70 -3.31 6.44
CA VAL A 66 4.26 -3.40 7.85
C VAL A 66 3.19 -2.33 8.15
N ILE A 67 3.42 -1.09 7.70
CA ILE A 67 2.46 0.02 7.88
C ILE A 67 1.17 -0.24 7.09
N GLY A 68 1.26 -0.59 5.82
CA GLY A 68 0.06 -0.79 5.00
C GLY A 68 -0.80 -1.97 5.43
N ARG A 69 -0.19 -3.00 6.04
CA ARG A 69 -0.91 -4.15 6.62
C ARG A 69 -1.61 -3.81 7.94
N ASP A 70 -1.19 -2.79 8.65
CA ASP A 70 -1.88 -2.24 9.82
C ASP A 70 -2.94 -1.21 9.42
N LEU A 71 -2.56 -0.23 8.60
CA LEU A 71 -3.39 0.89 8.21
C LEU A 71 -4.56 0.50 7.29
N GLY A 72 -4.28 -0.34 6.28
CA GLY A 72 -5.28 -0.73 5.28
C GLY A 72 -6.54 -1.35 5.86
N PRO A 73 -6.46 -2.41 6.69
CA PRO A 73 -7.63 -3.01 7.34
C PRO A 73 -8.40 -2.02 8.22
N ARG A 74 -7.71 -1.14 8.93
CA ARG A 74 -8.33 -0.14 9.80
C ARG A 74 -9.12 0.90 9.00
N VAL A 75 -8.55 1.43 7.93
CA VAL A 75 -9.25 2.36 7.03
C VAL A 75 -10.43 1.67 6.37
N SER A 76 -10.27 0.45 5.87
CA SER A 76 -11.32 -0.28 5.17
C SER A 76 -12.51 -0.63 6.07
N SER A 77 -12.29 -0.89 7.36
CA SER A 77 -13.37 -1.14 8.32
C SER A 77 -14.28 0.08 8.54
N LEU A 78 -13.78 1.27 8.25
CA LEU A 78 -14.50 2.54 8.39
C LEU A 78 -15.02 3.07 7.04
N THR A 79 -14.67 2.47 5.93
CA THR A 79 -15.01 2.96 4.58
C THR A 79 -15.69 1.91 3.71
N SER A 80 -15.01 0.79 3.45
CA SER A 80 -15.48 -0.19 2.45
C SER A 80 -15.00 -1.61 2.78
N GLY A 81 -14.21 -2.23 1.91
CA GLY A 81 -13.58 -3.52 2.09
C GLY A 81 -12.20 -3.56 1.47
N LEU A 82 -11.32 -4.45 1.95
CA LEU A 82 -9.93 -4.55 1.53
C LEU A 82 -9.56 -5.97 1.10
N THR A 83 -8.88 -6.09 -0.04
CA THR A 83 -8.13 -7.30 -0.38
C THR A 83 -6.65 -7.10 -0.06
N ALA A 84 -6.11 -7.96 0.81
CA ALA A 84 -4.73 -7.85 1.25
C ALA A 84 -3.77 -8.68 0.40
N ASP A 85 -2.51 -8.20 0.25
CA ASP A 85 -1.40 -8.90 -0.38
C ASP A 85 -1.64 -9.27 -1.85
N CYS A 86 -2.25 -8.39 -2.62
CA CYS A 86 -2.43 -8.58 -4.06
C CYS A 86 -1.08 -8.68 -4.77
N THR A 87 -1.02 -9.57 -5.75
CA THR A 87 0.14 -9.74 -6.64
C THR A 87 -0.11 -9.20 -8.03
N GLU A 88 -1.38 -8.99 -8.39
CA GLU A 88 -1.80 -8.44 -9.66
C GLU A 88 -3.08 -7.61 -9.47
N LEU A 89 -3.26 -6.58 -10.28
CA LEU A 89 -4.43 -5.71 -10.33
C LEU A 89 -4.82 -5.48 -11.78
N GLU A 90 -6.11 -5.60 -12.08
CA GLU A 90 -6.68 -5.31 -13.39
C GLU A 90 -7.97 -4.49 -13.24
N ILE A 91 -8.39 -3.80 -14.29
CA ILE A 91 -9.69 -3.14 -14.35
C ILE A 91 -10.50 -3.83 -15.44
N GLY A 92 -11.71 -4.25 -15.09
CA GLY A 92 -12.59 -4.94 -16.03
C GLY A 92 -14.06 -4.91 -15.59
N ASP A 93 -14.93 -5.35 -16.49
CA ASP A 93 -16.36 -5.40 -16.26
C ASP A 93 -16.75 -6.74 -15.63
N PHE A 94 -17.69 -6.74 -14.73
CA PHE A 94 -18.09 -7.92 -13.98
C PHE A 94 -19.61 -8.16 -14.05
N ASP A 95 -19.98 -9.38 -14.47
CA ASP A 95 -21.35 -9.84 -14.48
C ASP A 95 -21.65 -10.68 -13.22
N ASP A 96 -22.37 -10.13 -12.28
CA ASP A 96 -22.90 -10.91 -11.16
C ASP A 96 -24.14 -11.70 -11.60
N ARG A 97 -23.91 -12.93 -12.01
CA ARG A 97 -24.98 -13.83 -12.46
C ARG A 97 -26.00 -14.18 -11.37
N LYS A 98 -25.62 -14.10 -10.10
CA LYS A 98 -26.53 -14.39 -8.98
C LYS A 98 -27.45 -13.22 -8.70
N ALA A 99 -26.91 -12.00 -8.73
CA ALA A 99 -27.69 -10.77 -8.56
C ALA A 99 -28.34 -10.29 -9.86
N GLY A 100 -27.95 -10.82 -11.02
CA GLY A 100 -28.41 -10.35 -12.34
C GLY A 100 -27.96 -8.92 -12.63
N LYS A 101 -26.83 -8.50 -12.11
CA LYS A 101 -26.28 -7.15 -12.24
C LYS A 101 -25.00 -7.15 -13.04
N HIS A 102 -24.83 -6.13 -13.89
CA HIS A 102 -23.59 -5.80 -14.57
C HIS A 102 -22.91 -4.61 -13.89
N TYR A 103 -21.57 -4.67 -13.75
CA TYR A 103 -20.77 -3.61 -13.17
C TYR A 103 -19.59 -3.30 -14.10
N ASP A 104 -19.45 -2.02 -14.47
CA ASP A 104 -18.38 -1.53 -15.32
C ASP A 104 -17.16 -1.12 -14.50
N GLY A 105 -15.95 -1.43 -15.00
CA GLY A 105 -14.69 -0.88 -14.51
C GLY A 105 -14.36 -1.21 -13.06
N LEU A 106 -14.64 -2.44 -12.61
CA LEU A 106 -14.23 -2.90 -11.27
C LEU A 106 -12.74 -3.20 -11.20
N LEU A 107 -12.16 -2.98 -10.01
CA LEU A 107 -10.81 -3.42 -9.69
C LEU A 107 -10.81 -4.92 -9.41
N TYR A 108 -10.16 -5.70 -10.27
CA TYR A 108 -9.86 -7.10 -10.03
C TYR A 108 -8.62 -7.18 -9.16
N GLN A 109 -8.80 -7.72 -7.96
CA GLN A 109 -7.81 -7.80 -6.91
C GLN A 109 -7.33 -9.24 -6.82
N ILE A 110 -6.20 -9.52 -7.46
CA ILE A 110 -5.70 -10.89 -7.66
C ILE A 110 -4.64 -11.21 -6.62
N ARG A 111 -4.85 -12.29 -5.90
CA ARG A 111 -3.93 -12.73 -4.84
C ARG A 111 -3.80 -14.25 -4.75
N PRO A 112 -2.63 -14.78 -4.33
CA PRO A 112 -2.52 -16.18 -3.98
C PRO A 112 -3.27 -16.47 -2.66
N ALA A 113 -3.91 -17.64 -2.62
CA ALA A 113 -4.60 -18.18 -1.46
C ALA A 113 -4.11 -19.60 -1.16
N PHE A 114 -4.43 -20.13 0.02
CA PHE A 114 -4.12 -21.51 0.43
C PHE A 114 -2.66 -21.94 0.17
N GLY A 115 -1.71 -21.15 0.68
CA GLY A 115 -0.28 -21.42 0.51
C GLY A 115 0.25 -21.23 -0.91
N GLY A 116 -0.47 -20.50 -1.77
CA GLY A 116 -0.06 -20.21 -3.15
C GLY A 116 -0.55 -21.19 -4.20
N ASN A 117 -1.27 -22.25 -3.81
CA ASN A 117 -1.80 -23.25 -4.73
C ASN A 117 -3.05 -22.79 -5.51
N ILE A 118 -3.69 -21.75 -5.05
CA ILE A 118 -4.89 -21.17 -5.69
C ILE A 118 -4.66 -19.68 -5.87
N VAL A 119 -5.05 -19.16 -7.02
CA VAL A 119 -5.12 -17.73 -7.29
C VAL A 119 -6.59 -17.31 -7.23
N ALA A 120 -6.90 -16.33 -6.38
CA ALA A 120 -8.24 -15.79 -6.22
C ALA A 120 -8.32 -14.39 -6.83
N THR A 121 -9.31 -14.17 -7.68
CA THR A 121 -9.72 -12.83 -8.14
C THR A 121 -10.88 -12.35 -7.30
N ILE A 122 -10.71 -11.21 -6.64
CA ILE A 122 -11.69 -10.63 -5.72
C ILE A 122 -12.15 -9.29 -6.29
N VAL A 123 -13.45 -9.03 -6.24
CA VAL A 123 -14.07 -7.78 -6.67
C VAL A 123 -14.92 -7.19 -5.55
N ASN A 124 -15.01 -5.87 -5.50
CA ASN A 124 -15.88 -5.14 -4.59
C ASN A 124 -16.87 -4.26 -5.40
N PRO A 125 -18.02 -4.80 -5.81
CA PRO A 125 -18.90 -4.12 -6.75
C PRO A 125 -19.66 -2.94 -6.15
N GLU A 126 -20.03 -2.97 -4.87
CA GLU A 126 -20.99 -2.03 -4.29
C GLU A 126 -20.39 -0.95 -3.38
N HIS A 127 -19.19 -1.18 -2.83
CA HIS A 127 -18.56 -0.24 -1.90
C HIS A 127 -17.38 0.52 -2.52
N ARG A 128 -17.17 1.75 -2.06
CA ARG A 128 -16.05 2.61 -2.49
C ARG A 128 -15.34 3.21 -1.28
N PRO A 129 -14.02 3.41 -1.41
CA PRO A 129 -13.15 2.97 -2.52
C PRO A 129 -13.02 1.44 -2.58
N GLN A 130 -12.70 0.90 -3.74
CA GLN A 130 -12.23 -0.49 -3.88
C GLN A 130 -10.78 -0.52 -3.37
N MET A 131 -10.52 -1.20 -2.24
CA MET A 131 -9.22 -1.10 -1.57
C MET A 131 -8.39 -2.37 -1.74
N ALA A 132 -7.11 -2.18 -2.01
CA ALA A 132 -6.14 -3.28 -2.01
C ALA A 132 -4.81 -2.89 -1.36
N THR A 133 -4.18 -3.84 -0.66
CA THR A 133 -2.75 -3.73 -0.42
C THR A 133 -2.00 -4.59 -1.43
N VAL A 134 -0.91 -4.03 -2.00
CA VAL A 134 -0.12 -4.66 -3.07
C VAL A 134 1.21 -5.11 -2.51
N ARG A 135 1.57 -6.34 -2.79
CA ARG A 135 2.84 -6.92 -2.34
C ARG A 135 4.02 -6.18 -2.98
N PRO A 136 5.06 -5.77 -2.20
CA PRO A 136 6.24 -5.15 -2.78
C PRO A 136 6.94 -6.07 -3.79
N GLY A 137 7.45 -5.48 -4.88
CA GLY A 137 8.26 -6.18 -5.88
C GLY A 137 7.48 -6.99 -6.93
N VAL A 138 6.14 -7.00 -6.90
CA VAL A 138 5.32 -7.74 -7.88
C VAL A 138 5.00 -6.94 -9.14
N MET A 139 5.14 -5.64 -9.10
CA MET A 139 4.91 -4.73 -10.24
C MET A 139 6.19 -3.96 -10.57
N GLN A 140 6.43 -3.75 -11.85
CA GLN A 140 7.57 -2.97 -12.30
C GLN A 140 7.35 -1.48 -12.01
N LYS A 141 8.40 -0.85 -11.48
CA LYS A 141 8.45 0.59 -11.29
C LYS A 141 8.72 1.26 -12.64
N ALA A 142 7.85 2.15 -13.06
CA ALA A 142 8.00 2.91 -14.29
C ALA A 142 7.81 4.40 -14.02
N LEU A 143 8.67 5.23 -14.63
CA LEU A 143 8.48 6.67 -14.64
C LEU A 143 7.45 7.04 -15.72
N TYR A 144 6.72 8.11 -15.48
CA TYR A 144 5.80 8.66 -16.45
C TYR A 144 6.58 9.40 -17.54
N GLU A 145 6.35 9.05 -18.81
CA GLU A 145 7.08 9.64 -19.94
C GLU A 145 6.59 11.07 -20.29
N GLY A 146 5.47 11.50 -19.73
CA GLY A 146 4.93 12.85 -19.90
C GLY A 146 5.56 13.88 -18.93
N LYS A 147 5.15 15.14 -19.10
CA LYS A 147 5.52 16.18 -18.12
C LYS A 147 4.65 16.00 -16.86
N ALA A 148 5.29 15.71 -15.74
CA ALA A 148 4.61 15.74 -14.44
C ALA A 148 4.06 17.16 -14.20
N LYS A 149 2.73 17.27 -14.10
CA LYS A 149 2.00 18.53 -13.85
C LYS A 149 1.22 18.45 -12.53
N GLY A 150 1.57 17.52 -11.65
CA GLY A 150 0.80 17.27 -10.45
C GLY A 150 0.67 18.51 -9.57
N GLU A 151 -0.56 18.79 -9.17
CA GLU A 151 -0.84 19.78 -8.12
C GLU A 151 -0.34 19.23 -6.79
N VAL A 152 0.42 20.04 -6.03
CA VAL A 152 0.82 19.68 -4.68
C VAL A 152 -0.04 20.43 -3.67
N VAL A 153 -0.72 19.69 -2.82
CA VAL A 153 -1.61 20.22 -1.77
C VAL A 153 -1.01 19.91 -0.40
N TYR A 154 -0.97 20.90 0.45
CA TYR A 154 -0.51 20.78 1.84
C TYR A 154 -1.70 20.99 2.79
N PRO A 155 -2.47 19.95 3.08
CA PRO A 155 -3.62 20.08 3.97
C PRO A 155 -3.17 20.41 5.41
N GLU A 156 -3.97 21.17 6.10
CA GLU A 156 -3.78 21.41 7.53
C GLU A 156 -4.17 20.15 8.31
N VAL A 157 -3.19 19.47 8.93
CA VAL A 157 -3.38 18.17 9.60
C VAL A 157 -4.51 18.23 10.65
N ALA A 158 -4.61 19.33 11.39
CA ALA A 158 -5.64 19.49 12.44
C ALA A 158 -7.09 19.45 11.93
N LYS A 159 -7.32 19.65 10.62
CA LYS A 159 -8.65 19.48 10.02
C LYS A 159 -9.03 18.01 9.79
N TYR A 160 -8.03 17.14 9.70
CA TYR A 160 -8.21 15.73 9.41
C TYR A 160 -8.06 14.84 10.64
N VAL A 161 -7.24 15.26 11.60
CA VAL A 161 -6.90 14.49 12.80
C VAL A 161 -7.33 15.25 14.04
N PRO A 162 -8.35 14.78 14.77
CA PRO A 162 -8.71 15.31 16.07
C PRO A 162 -7.56 15.21 17.08
N ALA A 163 -7.43 16.19 17.96
CA ALA A 163 -6.34 16.19 18.95
C ALA A 163 -6.40 14.99 19.92
N GLU A 164 -7.60 14.48 20.18
CA GLU A 164 -7.85 13.32 21.03
C GLU A 164 -7.38 12.01 20.43
N ASP A 165 -7.14 11.94 19.11
CA ASP A 165 -6.70 10.70 18.43
C ASP A 165 -5.18 10.46 18.48
N TYR A 166 -4.42 11.45 19.03
CA TYR A 166 -3.01 11.26 19.36
C TYR A 166 -2.82 10.50 20.68
N VAL A 167 -3.50 9.37 20.84
CA VAL A 167 -3.54 8.59 22.09
C VAL A 167 -2.28 7.77 22.37
N VAL A 168 -1.45 7.55 21.34
CA VAL A 168 -0.22 6.77 21.44
C VAL A 168 0.99 7.67 21.24
N LYS A 169 1.93 7.62 22.18
CA LYS A 169 3.23 8.28 22.06
C LYS A 169 4.34 7.25 21.95
N VAL A 170 5.09 7.29 20.87
CA VAL A 170 6.31 6.46 20.72
C VAL A 170 7.40 7.06 21.60
N LEU A 171 7.86 6.33 22.60
CA LEU A 171 8.88 6.78 23.55
C LEU A 171 10.28 6.51 23.02
N ASP A 172 10.48 5.38 22.34
CA ASP A 172 11.76 4.97 21.77
C ASP A 172 11.56 4.17 20.50
N ARG A 173 12.53 4.22 19.61
CA ARG A 173 12.56 3.47 18.35
C ARG A 173 13.95 2.87 18.15
N HIS A 174 14.04 1.57 18.37
CA HIS A 174 15.26 0.83 18.06
C HIS A 174 15.20 0.34 16.62
N VAL A 175 16.20 0.73 15.82
CA VAL A 175 16.35 0.29 14.42
C VAL A 175 17.63 -0.52 14.32
N GLU A 176 17.49 -1.82 14.13
CA GLU A 176 18.64 -2.67 13.82
C GLU A 176 19.05 -2.49 12.34
N GLU A 177 20.32 -2.24 12.11
CA GLU A 177 20.87 -2.31 10.76
C GLU A 177 20.89 -3.78 10.33
N ALA A 178 19.96 -4.16 9.48
CA ALA A 178 19.95 -5.49 8.88
C ALA A 178 21.17 -5.64 7.97
N LYS A 179 22.15 -6.47 8.36
CA LYS A 179 23.32 -6.77 7.54
C LYS A 179 22.96 -7.42 6.21
N HIS A 180 21.82 -8.10 6.15
CA HIS A 180 21.30 -8.79 4.97
C HIS A 180 19.81 -8.53 4.81
N ASN A 181 19.39 -8.06 3.65
CA ASN A 181 18.00 -7.86 3.31
C ASN A 181 17.53 -8.98 2.34
N LEU A 182 16.98 -10.05 2.88
CA LEU A 182 16.47 -11.17 2.09
C LEU A 182 15.42 -10.78 1.03
N LYS A 183 14.55 -9.83 1.38
CA LYS A 183 13.49 -9.36 0.46
C LYS A 183 14.01 -8.46 -0.67
N GLY A 184 15.15 -7.84 -0.47
CA GLY A 184 15.80 -6.97 -1.46
C GLY A 184 16.95 -7.64 -2.20
N ALA A 185 17.27 -8.89 -1.89
CA ALA A 185 18.33 -9.63 -2.56
C ALA A 185 17.92 -9.97 -4.01
N PRO A 186 18.75 -9.67 -5.02
CA PRO A 186 18.44 -9.99 -6.41
C PRO A 186 18.44 -11.51 -6.68
N ILE A 187 19.22 -12.26 -5.91
CA ILE A 187 19.31 -13.73 -5.98
C ILE A 187 19.34 -14.26 -4.56
N VAL A 188 18.54 -15.28 -4.29
CA VAL A 188 18.49 -16.00 -3.02
C VAL A 188 18.76 -17.47 -3.26
N VAL A 189 19.82 -18.00 -2.67
CA VAL A 189 20.11 -19.42 -2.64
C VAL A 189 19.63 -19.99 -1.32
N ALA A 190 18.74 -20.98 -1.36
CA ALA A 190 18.13 -21.55 -0.17
C ALA A 190 18.29 -23.07 -0.14
N GLY A 191 18.68 -23.61 1.00
CA GLY A 191 18.75 -25.03 1.28
C GLY A 191 17.91 -25.40 2.50
N GLY A 192 17.26 -26.54 2.43
CA GLY A 192 16.43 -27.06 3.51
C GLY A 192 16.59 -28.58 3.64
N TYR A 193 15.60 -29.26 4.16
CA TYR A 193 15.61 -30.71 4.42
C TYR A 193 16.02 -31.56 3.20
N GLY A 194 15.68 -31.13 1.98
CA GLY A 194 16.04 -31.83 0.74
C GLY A 194 17.55 -31.87 0.42
N VAL A 195 18.39 -31.06 1.10
CA VAL A 195 19.85 -31.11 1.01
C VAL A 195 20.40 -32.42 1.60
N GLY A 196 19.66 -33.05 2.51
CA GLY A 196 19.90 -34.39 3.03
C GLY A 196 20.92 -34.47 4.16
N SER A 197 22.11 -33.89 4.03
CA SER A 197 23.15 -33.88 5.07
C SER A 197 23.83 -32.52 5.20
N LYS A 198 24.57 -32.33 6.29
CA LYS A 198 25.31 -31.10 6.55
C LYS A 198 26.42 -30.89 5.50
N GLU A 199 27.09 -31.92 5.11
CA GLU A 199 28.19 -31.92 4.13
C GLU A 199 27.71 -31.43 2.75
N ASN A 200 26.44 -31.74 2.40
CA ASN A 200 25.87 -31.33 1.12
C ASN A 200 25.54 -29.81 1.07
N PHE A 201 25.56 -29.11 2.20
CA PHE A 201 25.40 -27.64 2.19
C PHE A 201 26.54 -26.92 1.46
N ASP A 202 27.69 -27.56 1.32
CA ASP A 202 28.82 -26.99 0.58
C ASP A 202 28.44 -26.70 -0.89
N LEU A 203 27.52 -27.49 -1.48
CA LEU A 203 26.96 -27.25 -2.81
C LEU A 203 26.26 -25.87 -2.94
N LEU A 204 25.71 -25.33 -1.84
CA LEU A 204 25.06 -24.03 -1.83
C LEU A 204 26.05 -22.86 -1.73
N PHE A 205 27.27 -23.11 -1.24
CA PHE A 205 28.34 -22.12 -1.14
C PHE A 205 29.18 -22.05 -2.42
N GLU A 206 29.04 -23.00 -3.33
CA GLU A 206 29.70 -23.02 -4.64
C GLU A 206 28.92 -22.23 -5.70
N LEU A 207 27.66 -21.84 -5.40
CA LEU A 207 26.76 -21.08 -6.26
C LEU A 207 26.92 -19.57 -6.02
#